data_65be7619011e1eb8b44bb57875a06c52
#
_entry.id   65be7619011e1eb8b44bb57875a06c52
#
_cell.length_a   1.000
_cell.length_b   1.000
_cell.length_c   1.000
_cell.angle_alpha   90.00
_cell.angle_beta   90.00
_cell.angle_gamma   90.00
#
_symmetry.space_group_name_H-M   'P 1'
#
loop_
_entity.id
_entity.type
_entity.pdbx_description
1 polymer ?
#
loop_
_entity_poly.entity_id
_entity_poly.type
_entity_poly.pdbx_seq_one_letter_code
_entity_poly.pdbx_strand_id
1 'polypeptide(L)'
;MNLICPICEKPLRREETRLVCPENHSFDMARQGYVNLLPVQQRHSAHPGDTKEQVLSRRAFLEGGYYAPIADALIAAAKKYGASGPILDVGCGEGYYCTRLAKAMNAELVGLDISKDAVRYAAGKYKQAQWLCATAARIPVEDGAAGLLTSLFAITLPEEFHRVLGEDGLFFQVLAAQDHLLGLKKIIYDELVFRQKDTVPSLPGFALLESIPIRFSFTVEGPQVQNLFAMTPHLFRVSKAGADRLRETKVLTDTASCVLNVFRRI
;
A
#
# COMPACT_ATOMS: atom_id res chain seq x y z
N MET A 1 0.71 10.48 15.36
CA MET A 1 0.94 9.04 15.71
C MET A 1 2.33 8.89 16.30
N ASN A 2 2.48 8.26 17.48
CA ASN A 2 3.79 8.09 18.10
C ASN A 2 4.55 6.93 17.47
N LEU A 3 5.84 7.14 17.21
CA LEU A 3 6.73 6.12 16.69
C LEU A 3 7.53 5.45 17.80
N ILE A 4 7.83 4.16 17.61
CA ILE A 4 8.71 3.38 18.51
C ILE A 4 9.97 2.92 17.77
N CYS A 5 11.02 2.74 18.55
CA CYS A 5 12.30 2.26 18.04
C CYS A 5 12.19 0.81 17.57
N PRO A 6 12.55 0.47 16.31
CA PRO A 6 12.46 -0.90 15.82
C PRO A 6 13.48 -1.86 16.46
N ILE A 7 14.38 -1.36 17.32
CA ILE A 7 15.41 -2.15 18.00
C ILE A 7 15.01 -2.47 19.46
N CYS A 8 14.53 -1.46 20.21
CA CYS A 8 14.25 -1.59 21.64
C CYS A 8 12.82 -1.22 22.03
N GLU A 9 11.94 -0.89 21.08
CA GLU A 9 10.51 -0.56 21.23
C GLU A 9 10.20 0.67 22.09
N LYS A 10 11.22 1.37 22.59
CA LYS A 10 11.02 2.61 23.33
C LYS A 10 10.59 3.74 22.40
N PRO A 11 9.84 4.73 22.91
CA PRO A 11 9.39 5.86 22.10
C PRO A 11 10.52 6.58 21.37
N LEU A 12 10.28 6.96 20.12
CA LEU A 12 11.20 7.79 19.34
C LEU A 12 10.84 9.27 19.51
N ARG A 13 11.81 10.11 19.79
CA ARG A 13 11.68 11.56 19.81
C ARG A 13 12.40 12.18 18.62
N ARG A 14 11.78 13.22 18.06
CA ARG A 14 12.40 13.98 16.97
C ARG A 14 13.40 14.98 17.54
N GLU A 15 14.63 14.91 17.06
CA GLU A 15 15.72 15.86 17.31
C GLU A 15 16.18 16.41 15.96
N GLU A 16 15.78 17.62 15.62
CA GLU A 16 16.11 18.30 14.35
C GLU A 16 15.89 17.40 13.11
N THR A 17 16.94 16.71 12.66
CA THR A 17 16.98 15.91 11.43
C THR A 17 17.04 14.41 11.68
N ARG A 18 16.78 13.94 12.90
CA ARG A 18 16.81 12.52 13.27
C ARG A 18 15.73 12.17 14.28
N LEU A 19 15.47 10.87 14.40
CA LEU A 19 14.69 10.28 15.49
C LEU A 19 15.64 9.55 16.45
N VAL A 20 15.45 9.72 17.74
CA VAL A 20 16.31 9.11 18.79
C VAL A 20 15.43 8.50 19.87
N CYS A 21 15.80 7.30 20.35
CA CYS A 21 15.16 6.68 21.52
C CYS A 21 16.02 6.88 22.80
N PRO A 22 15.47 6.60 24.00
CA PRO A 22 16.20 6.71 25.27
C PRO A 22 17.46 5.82 25.37
N GLU A 23 17.55 4.77 24.57
CA GLU A 23 18.75 3.88 24.46
C GLU A 23 19.76 4.38 23.41
N ASN A 24 19.62 5.64 22.95
CA ASN A 24 20.49 6.27 21.97
C ASN A 24 20.53 5.61 20.57
N HIS A 25 19.54 4.74 20.22
CA HIS A 25 19.39 4.37 18.81
C HIS A 25 18.93 5.58 18.03
N SER A 26 19.65 5.90 16.94
CA SER A 26 19.42 7.10 16.13
C SER A 26 19.12 6.73 14.67
N PHE A 27 18.14 7.42 14.08
CA PHE A 27 17.67 7.20 12.72
C PHE A 27 17.55 8.54 12.00
N ASP A 28 18.40 8.76 11.01
CA ASP A 28 18.44 10.02 10.26
C ASP A 28 17.18 10.19 9.40
N MET A 29 16.68 11.40 9.37
CA MET A 29 15.62 11.82 8.45
C MET A 29 16.25 12.20 7.11
N ALA A 30 15.84 11.55 6.05
CA ALA A 30 16.29 11.88 4.72
C ALA A 30 15.85 13.30 4.31
N ARG A 31 16.59 13.91 3.38
CA ARG A 31 16.25 15.26 2.84
C ARG A 31 14.81 15.35 2.29
N GLN A 32 14.26 14.24 1.80
CA GLN A 32 12.87 14.17 1.33
C GLN A 32 11.85 14.20 2.47
N GLY A 33 12.24 13.87 3.71
CA GLY A 33 11.39 13.86 4.90
C GLY A 33 10.93 12.48 5.35
N TYR A 34 11.46 11.38 4.80
CA TYR A 34 11.21 10.04 5.33
C TYR A 34 12.29 9.57 6.29
N VAL A 35 11.95 8.58 7.12
CA VAL A 35 12.91 7.92 8.02
C VAL A 35 13.01 6.45 7.64
N ASN A 36 14.25 5.92 7.62
CA ASN A 36 14.48 4.50 7.41
C ASN A 36 14.57 3.80 8.77
N LEU A 37 13.50 3.10 9.14
CA LEU A 37 13.37 2.31 10.36
C LEU A 37 13.46 0.80 10.09
N LEU A 38 13.95 0.37 8.91
CA LEU A 38 14.14 -1.04 8.57
C LEU A 38 15.54 -1.48 9.04
N PRO A 39 15.64 -2.28 10.12
CA PRO A 39 16.92 -2.81 10.59
C PRO A 39 17.61 -3.67 9.54
N VAL A 40 18.94 -3.65 9.50
CA VAL A 40 19.73 -4.42 8.52
C VAL A 40 19.41 -5.91 8.61
N GLN A 41 19.21 -6.43 9.83
CA GLN A 41 18.93 -7.83 10.11
C GLN A 41 17.55 -8.30 9.56
N GLN A 42 16.64 -7.37 9.30
CA GLN A 42 15.31 -7.64 8.76
C GLN A 42 15.23 -7.48 7.23
N ARG A 43 16.36 -7.22 6.59
CA ARG A 43 16.45 -7.14 5.14
C ARG A 43 16.68 -8.53 4.56
N HIS A 44 15.68 -9.11 3.93
CA HIS A 44 15.78 -10.40 3.24
C HIS A 44 16.41 -10.30 1.83
N SER A 45 16.62 -9.08 1.33
CA SER A 45 17.29 -8.78 0.05
C SER A 45 18.01 -7.44 0.14
N ALA A 46 18.95 -7.19 -0.79
CA ALA A 46 19.64 -5.90 -0.90
C ALA A 46 18.66 -4.75 -1.24
N HIS A 47 17.60 -5.05 -1.98
CA HIS A 47 16.57 -4.11 -2.40
C HIS A 47 15.18 -4.72 -2.16
N PRO A 48 14.64 -4.65 -0.91
CA PRO A 48 13.32 -5.19 -0.62
C PRO A 48 12.22 -4.30 -1.22
N GLY A 49 11.13 -4.94 -1.65
CA GLY A 49 9.97 -4.25 -2.23
C GLY A 49 10.14 -3.88 -3.71
N ASP A 50 9.31 -2.97 -4.18
CA ASP A 50 9.32 -2.51 -5.57
C ASP A 50 10.62 -1.76 -5.92
N THR A 51 11.14 -2.01 -7.12
CA THR A 51 12.29 -1.28 -7.66
C THR A 51 11.91 0.16 -8.02
N LYS A 52 12.92 1.00 -8.23
CA LYS A 52 12.70 2.39 -8.66
C LYS A 52 11.86 2.48 -9.94
N GLU A 53 12.12 1.61 -10.92
CA GLU A 53 11.40 1.54 -12.19
C GLU A 53 9.93 1.17 -11.97
N GLN A 54 9.66 0.18 -11.13
CA GLN A 54 8.30 -0.22 -10.77
C GLN A 54 7.54 0.90 -10.06
N VAL A 55 8.19 1.59 -9.12
CA VAL A 55 7.61 2.75 -8.42
C VAL A 55 7.28 3.88 -9.40
N LEU A 56 8.16 4.18 -10.35
CA LEU A 56 7.91 5.21 -11.37
C LEU A 56 6.75 4.84 -12.29
N SER A 57 6.69 3.58 -12.73
CA SER A 57 5.60 3.08 -13.58
C SER A 57 4.26 3.11 -12.85
N ARG A 58 4.23 2.66 -11.59
CA ARG A 58 3.04 2.73 -10.73
C ARG A 58 2.56 4.16 -10.56
N ARG A 59 3.48 5.06 -10.25
CA ARG A 59 3.19 6.49 -10.12
C ARG A 59 2.60 7.07 -11.39
N ALA A 60 3.23 6.85 -12.55
CA ALA A 60 2.75 7.37 -13.83
C ALA A 60 1.34 6.85 -14.18
N PHE A 61 1.07 5.57 -13.86
CA PHE A 61 -0.25 4.99 -14.04
C PHE A 61 -1.29 5.58 -13.09
N LEU A 62 -1.00 5.66 -11.78
CA LEU A 62 -1.93 6.15 -10.78
C LEU A 62 -2.20 7.66 -10.93
N GLU A 63 -1.19 8.46 -11.28
CA GLU A 63 -1.35 9.88 -11.58
C GLU A 63 -2.20 10.13 -12.84
N GLY A 64 -2.25 9.16 -13.77
CA GLY A 64 -3.20 9.17 -14.88
C GLY A 64 -4.67 9.00 -14.48
N GLY A 65 -4.95 8.73 -13.21
CA GLY A 65 -6.30 8.64 -12.66
C GLY A 65 -7.03 7.33 -12.94
N TYR A 66 -6.39 6.37 -13.58
CA TYR A 66 -7.03 5.11 -13.99
C TYR A 66 -7.63 4.32 -12.80
N TYR A 67 -7.05 4.45 -11.61
CA TYR A 67 -7.54 3.78 -10.39
C TYR A 67 -8.17 4.74 -9.38
N ALA A 68 -8.59 5.92 -9.81
CA ALA A 68 -9.31 6.88 -8.95
C ALA A 68 -10.56 6.26 -8.28
N PRO A 69 -11.39 5.41 -8.95
CA PRO A 69 -12.55 4.81 -8.31
C PRO A 69 -12.24 3.97 -7.07
N ILE A 70 -11.02 3.40 -6.95
CA ILE A 70 -10.60 2.68 -5.73
C ILE A 70 -10.41 3.68 -4.57
N ALA A 71 -9.77 4.83 -4.84
CA ALA A 71 -9.61 5.87 -3.81
C ALA A 71 -10.97 6.44 -3.37
N ASP A 72 -11.88 6.63 -4.31
CA ASP A 72 -13.24 7.12 -4.02
C ASP A 72 -14.02 6.11 -3.15
N ALA A 73 -13.89 4.82 -3.42
CA ALA A 73 -14.52 3.77 -2.61
C ALA A 73 -13.97 3.73 -1.17
N LEU A 74 -12.64 3.91 -0.99
CA LEU A 74 -12.03 4.02 0.34
C LEU A 74 -12.59 5.21 1.12
N ILE A 75 -12.69 6.37 0.47
CA ILE A 75 -13.22 7.59 1.09
C ILE A 75 -14.70 7.42 1.46
N ALA A 76 -15.49 6.83 0.56
CA ALA A 76 -16.90 6.54 0.83
C ALA A 76 -17.08 5.59 2.02
N ALA A 77 -16.29 4.51 2.07
CA ALA A 77 -16.30 3.56 3.18
C ALA A 77 -15.86 4.23 4.49
N ALA A 78 -14.80 5.03 4.48
CA ALA A 78 -14.33 5.74 5.67
C ALA A 78 -15.41 6.65 6.27
N LYS A 79 -16.13 7.39 5.42
CA LYS A 79 -17.25 8.21 5.84
C LYS A 79 -18.43 7.38 6.35
N LYS A 80 -18.81 6.32 5.63
CA LYS A 80 -19.92 5.41 5.98
C LYS A 80 -19.74 4.79 7.36
N TYR A 81 -18.53 4.33 7.67
CA TYR A 81 -18.22 3.63 8.92
C TYR A 81 -17.71 4.55 10.03
N GLY A 82 -17.68 5.87 9.81
CA GLY A 82 -17.25 6.85 10.79
C GLY A 82 -15.78 6.71 11.18
N ALA A 83 -14.91 6.37 10.21
CA ALA A 83 -13.47 6.28 10.46
C ALA A 83 -12.95 7.59 11.04
N SER A 84 -12.20 7.50 12.12
CA SER A 84 -11.66 8.67 12.84
C SER A 84 -10.26 8.37 13.37
N GLY A 85 -9.56 9.43 13.82
CA GLY A 85 -8.19 9.30 14.32
C GLY A 85 -7.13 9.19 13.21
N PRO A 86 -5.88 8.88 13.58
CA PRO A 86 -4.78 8.79 12.66
C PRO A 86 -4.92 7.60 11.69
N ILE A 87 -4.48 7.79 10.45
CA ILE A 87 -4.46 6.77 9.40
C ILE A 87 -3.06 6.19 9.30
N LEU A 88 -2.97 4.85 9.33
CA LEU A 88 -1.76 4.08 9.05
C LEU A 88 -1.95 3.30 7.75
N ASP A 89 -1.13 3.58 6.74
CA ASP A 89 -1.16 2.84 5.47
C ASP A 89 0.05 1.90 5.36
N VAL A 90 -0.22 0.59 5.31
CA VAL A 90 0.80 -0.46 5.28
C VAL A 90 0.95 -1.01 3.87
N GLY A 91 2.16 -0.86 3.31
CA GLY A 91 2.41 -1.05 1.88
C GLY A 91 1.95 0.16 1.09
N CYS A 92 2.27 1.37 1.59
CA CYS A 92 1.74 2.62 1.06
C CYS A 92 2.22 2.97 -0.36
N GLY A 93 3.25 2.30 -0.86
CA GLY A 93 3.86 2.63 -2.14
C GLY A 93 4.33 4.09 -2.19
N GLU A 94 3.98 4.78 -3.27
CA GLU A 94 4.28 6.21 -3.44
C GLU A 94 3.21 7.15 -2.84
N GLY A 95 2.25 6.60 -2.05
CA GLY A 95 1.32 7.38 -1.25
C GLY A 95 0.04 7.85 -1.95
N TYR A 96 -0.31 7.32 -3.12
CA TYR A 96 -1.46 7.77 -3.92
C TYR A 96 -2.81 7.64 -3.20
N TYR A 97 -3.11 6.48 -2.65
CA TYR A 97 -4.41 6.22 -2.02
C TYR A 97 -4.52 6.87 -0.65
N CYS A 98 -3.54 6.63 0.21
CA CYS A 98 -3.59 7.08 1.60
C CYS A 98 -3.60 8.60 1.75
N THR A 99 -2.90 9.34 0.86
CA THR A 99 -2.91 10.80 0.92
C THR A 99 -4.26 11.40 0.48
N ARG A 100 -4.93 10.79 -0.50
CA ARG A 100 -6.29 11.17 -0.89
C ARG A 100 -7.29 10.91 0.23
N LEU A 101 -7.18 9.73 0.86
CA LEU A 101 -8.01 9.36 2.01
C LEU A 101 -7.78 10.31 3.18
N ALA A 102 -6.54 10.53 3.59
CA ALA A 102 -6.19 11.40 4.70
C ALA A 102 -6.67 12.85 4.48
N LYS A 103 -6.52 13.36 3.25
CA LYS A 103 -7.05 14.69 2.87
C LYS A 103 -8.56 14.75 3.00
N ALA A 104 -9.28 13.74 2.50
CA ALA A 104 -10.75 13.70 2.54
C ALA A 104 -11.31 13.56 3.96
N MET A 105 -10.56 12.91 4.86
CA MET A 105 -10.91 12.69 6.26
C MET A 105 -10.35 13.77 7.20
N ASN A 106 -9.52 14.68 6.71
CA ASN A 106 -8.75 15.64 7.49
C ASN A 106 -7.97 14.97 8.65
N ALA A 107 -7.32 13.86 8.34
CA ALA A 107 -6.66 13.00 9.32
C ALA A 107 -5.13 13.06 9.21
N GLU A 108 -4.45 12.83 10.33
CA GLU A 108 -3.01 12.55 10.35
C GLU A 108 -2.71 11.26 9.59
N LEU A 109 -1.59 11.22 8.85
CA LEU A 109 -1.19 10.07 8.04
C LEU A 109 0.23 9.63 8.35
N VAL A 110 0.38 8.33 8.60
CA VAL A 110 1.67 7.63 8.55
C VAL A 110 1.60 6.59 7.44
N GLY A 111 2.49 6.70 6.47
CA GLY A 111 2.66 5.71 5.39
C GLY A 111 3.92 4.89 5.60
N LEU A 112 3.80 3.57 5.47
CA LEU A 112 4.88 2.61 5.65
C LEU A 112 5.01 1.72 4.44
N ASP A 113 6.23 1.58 3.93
CA ASP A 113 6.57 0.62 2.87
C ASP A 113 7.99 0.08 3.09
N ILE A 114 8.23 -1.16 2.64
CA ILE A 114 9.56 -1.75 2.68
C ILE A 114 10.46 -1.22 1.56
N SER A 115 9.89 -0.72 0.46
CA SER A 115 10.61 -0.11 -0.64
C SER A 115 11.06 1.31 -0.27
N LYS A 116 12.37 1.48 -0.11
CA LYS A 116 12.98 2.80 0.13
C LYS A 116 12.68 3.79 -1.00
N ASP A 117 12.62 3.32 -2.25
CA ASP A 117 12.31 4.18 -3.39
C ASP A 117 10.87 4.66 -3.36
N ALA A 118 9.90 3.78 -3.05
CA ALA A 118 8.50 4.15 -2.90
C ALA A 118 8.32 5.25 -1.84
N VAL A 119 8.83 5.00 -0.64
CA VAL A 119 8.77 5.95 0.49
C VAL A 119 9.46 7.28 0.16
N ARG A 120 10.60 7.24 -0.54
CA ARG A 120 11.31 8.45 -0.98
C ARG A 120 10.46 9.31 -1.92
N TYR A 121 9.73 8.69 -2.85
CA TYR A 121 8.82 9.41 -3.76
C TYR A 121 7.61 9.96 -3.02
N ALA A 122 7.00 9.17 -2.13
CA ALA A 122 5.89 9.63 -1.30
C ALA A 122 6.28 10.87 -0.47
N ALA A 123 7.39 10.80 0.26
CA ALA A 123 7.92 11.91 1.08
C ALA A 123 8.35 13.12 0.26
N GLY A 124 8.80 12.89 -0.98
CA GLY A 124 9.14 13.98 -1.91
C GLY A 124 7.92 14.80 -2.32
N LYS A 125 6.79 14.15 -2.52
CA LYS A 125 5.56 14.74 -3.04
C LYS A 125 4.60 15.21 -1.94
N TYR A 126 4.42 14.43 -0.88
CA TYR A 126 3.40 14.65 0.14
C TYR A 126 4.03 14.99 1.50
N LYS A 127 4.23 16.28 1.74
CA LYS A 127 4.96 16.82 2.89
C LYS A 127 4.18 16.79 4.22
N GLN A 128 2.86 16.61 4.14
CA GLN A 128 1.97 16.64 5.31
C GLN A 128 1.92 15.32 6.08
N ALA A 129 2.45 14.24 5.49
CA ALA A 129 2.42 12.90 6.09
C ALA A 129 3.80 12.49 6.61
N GLN A 130 3.80 11.55 7.53
CA GLN A 130 4.99 10.85 8.00
C GLN A 130 5.24 9.62 7.12
N TRP A 131 6.47 9.44 6.64
CA TRP A 131 6.82 8.35 5.73
C TRP A 131 7.93 7.49 6.31
N LEU A 132 7.70 6.19 6.40
CA LEU A 132 8.61 5.23 7.04
C LEU A 132 9.01 4.13 6.06
N CYS A 133 10.31 3.96 5.87
CA CYS A 133 10.81 2.73 5.26
C CYS A 133 10.96 1.70 6.38
N ALA A 134 10.03 0.72 6.45
CA ALA A 134 9.96 -0.25 7.53
C ALA A 134 9.27 -1.54 7.06
N THR A 135 9.34 -2.59 7.88
CA THR A 135 8.62 -3.85 7.63
C THR A 135 7.24 -3.84 8.28
N ALA A 136 6.27 -4.44 7.59
CA ALA A 136 4.94 -4.67 8.15
C ALA A 136 4.93 -5.75 9.26
N ALA A 137 5.97 -6.58 9.35
CA ALA A 137 6.06 -7.63 10.36
C ALA A 137 6.28 -7.08 11.79
N ARG A 138 6.75 -5.84 11.89
CA ARG A 138 6.90 -5.10 13.13
C ARG A 138 6.80 -3.61 12.84
N ILE A 139 5.61 -3.11 12.89
CA ILE A 139 5.29 -1.72 12.53
C ILE A 139 5.82 -0.80 13.66
N PRO A 140 6.65 0.20 13.35
CA PRO A 140 7.30 1.03 14.36
C PRO A 140 6.37 2.15 14.89
N VAL A 141 5.16 1.78 15.32
CA VAL A 141 4.20 2.66 16.01
C VAL A 141 3.71 2.01 17.30
N GLU A 142 3.31 2.83 18.26
CA GLU A 142 2.76 2.37 19.54
C GLU A 142 1.49 1.54 19.34
N ASP A 143 1.18 0.69 20.31
CA ASP A 143 -0.04 -0.09 20.36
C ASP A 143 -1.26 0.84 20.38
N GLY A 144 -2.30 0.49 19.62
CA GLY A 144 -3.53 1.27 19.56
C GLY A 144 -3.40 2.67 18.94
N ALA A 145 -2.31 2.98 18.25
CA ALA A 145 -2.02 4.33 17.76
C ALA A 145 -2.85 4.76 16.54
N ALA A 146 -3.39 3.81 15.77
CA ALA A 146 -4.15 4.09 14.55
C ALA A 146 -5.66 3.94 14.77
N GLY A 147 -6.44 4.88 14.26
CA GLY A 147 -7.91 4.76 14.20
C GLY A 147 -8.38 4.07 12.92
N LEU A 148 -7.61 4.21 11.85
CA LEU A 148 -7.83 3.52 10.58
C LEU A 148 -6.51 2.96 10.05
N LEU A 149 -6.48 1.66 9.75
CA LEU A 149 -5.39 1.02 9.03
C LEU A 149 -5.84 0.67 7.61
N THR A 150 -4.99 0.91 6.62
CA THR A 150 -5.22 0.51 5.23
C THR A 150 -4.12 -0.41 4.73
N SER A 151 -4.49 -1.43 3.92
CA SER A 151 -3.56 -2.29 3.20
C SER A 151 -4.16 -2.62 1.83
N LEU A 152 -3.61 -2.00 0.79
CA LEU A 152 -4.13 -2.09 -0.57
C LEU A 152 -3.19 -2.90 -1.45
N PHE A 153 -3.65 -4.05 -1.94
CA PHE A 153 -2.85 -4.96 -2.77
C PHE A 153 -1.53 -5.37 -2.12
N ALA A 154 -1.47 -5.31 -0.78
CA ALA A 154 -0.29 -5.55 0.02
C ALA A 154 -0.51 -6.71 1.01
N ILE A 155 0.48 -6.94 1.87
CA ILE A 155 0.45 -8.01 2.87
C ILE A 155 -0.58 -7.72 3.96
N THR A 156 -1.18 -8.77 4.50
CA THR A 156 -2.03 -8.69 5.70
C THR A 156 -1.41 -9.52 6.80
N LEU A 157 -1.18 -8.89 7.95
CA LEU A 157 -0.61 -9.49 9.16
C LEU A 157 -1.55 -9.21 10.33
N PRO A 158 -2.55 -10.06 10.59
CA PRO A 158 -3.64 -9.76 11.50
C PRO A 158 -3.19 -9.40 12.91
N GLU A 159 -2.24 -10.13 13.48
CA GLU A 159 -1.74 -9.88 14.85
C GLU A 159 -1.12 -8.49 14.98
N GLU A 160 -0.27 -8.11 14.03
CA GLU A 160 0.40 -6.82 14.04
C GLU A 160 -0.56 -5.67 13.72
N PHE A 161 -1.51 -5.89 12.81
CA PHE A 161 -2.55 -4.92 12.49
C PHE A 161 -3.50 -4.70 13.68
N HIS A 162 -3.82 -5.79 14.41
CA HIS A 162 -4.60 -5.71 15.63
C HIS A 162 -3.85 -4.92 16.72
N ARG A 163 -2.56 -5.13 16.89
CA ARG A 163 -1.74 -4.41 17.88
C ARG A 163 -1.78 -2.89 17.66
N VAL A 164 -1.58 -2.43 16.42
CA VAL A 164 -1.45 -0.99 16.13
C VAL A 164 -2.77 -0.24 16.02
N LEU A 165 -3.89 -0.94 15.81
CA LEU A 165 -5.22 -0.33 15.79
C LEU A 165 -5.71 -0.07 17.22
N GLY A 166 -6.37 1.06 17.43
CA GLY A 166 -7.09 1.38 18.65
C GLY A 166 -8.32 0.49 18.86
N GLU A 167 -8.94 0.57 20.02
CA GLU A 167 -10.23 -0.06 20.28
C GLU A 167 -11.25 0.43 19.26
N ASP A 168 -12.07 -0.48 18.71
CA ASP A 168 -13.01 -0.20 17.62
C ASP A 168 -12.37 0.34 16.32
N GLY A 169 -11.04 0.33 16.21
CA GLY A 169 -10.31 0.77 15.03
C GLY A 169 -10.72 -0.01 13.76
N LEU A 170 -10.71 0.66 12.63
CA LEU A 170 -11.11 0.08 11.35
C LEU A 170 -9.89 -0.39 10.55
N PHE A 171 -10.03 -1.53 9.89
CA PHE A 171 -9.06 -2.01 8.93
C PHE A 171 -9.69 -2.13 7.54
N PHE A 172 -9.12 -1.44 6.56
CA PHE A 172 -9.54 -1.49 5.16
C PHE A 172 -8.52 -2.28 4.35
N GLN A 173 -8.97 -3.38 3.76
CA GLN A 173 -8.17 -4.25 2.92
C GLN A 173 -8.71 -4.22 1.49
N VAL A 174 -7.85 -3.96 0.50
CA VAL A 174 -8.22 -4.11 -0.92
C VAL A 174 -7.48 -5.29 -1.52
N LEU A 175 -8.24 -6.25 -2.03
CA LEU A 175 -7.73 -7.44 -2.71
C LEU A 175 -8.18 -7.47 -4.17
N ALA A 176 -7.29 -7.88 -5.07
CA ALA A 176 -7.62 -8.09 -6.47
C ALA A 176 -8.51 -9.34 -6.62
N ALA A 177 -9.65 -9.20 -7.27
CA ALA A 177 -10.54 -10.30 -7.63
C ALA A 177 -9.91 -11.20 -8.70
N GLN A 178 -10.55 -12.34 -8.97
CA GLN A 178 -10.04 -13.34 -9.91
C GLN A 178 -9.89 -12.80 -11.34
N ASP A 179 -10.84 -11.99 -11.76
CA ASP A 179 -10.92 -11.38 -13.09
C ASP A 179 -10.26 -9.99 -13.20
N HIS A 180 -9.53 -9.57 -12.16
CA HIS A 180 -8.76 -8.33 -12.18
C HIS A 180 -7.70 -8.35 -13.29
N LEU A 181 -7.71 -7.34 -14.16
CA LEU A 181 -6.79 -7.19 -15.30
C LEU A 181 -6.78 -8.40 -16.23
N LEU A 182 -7.96 -8.91 -16.57
CA LEU A 182 -8.10 -10.09 -17.41
C LEU A 182 -7.64 -9.81 -18.85
N GLY A 183 -7.82 -8.60 -19.37
CA GLY A 183 -7.34 -8.17 -20.68
C GLY A 183 -5.81 -8.22 -20.77
N LEU A 184 -5.11 -7.65 -19.77
CA LEU A 184 -3.65 -7.73 -19.69
C LEU A 184 -3.18 -9.20 -19.60
N LYS A 185 -3.81 -10.02 -18.76
CA LYS A 185 -3.45 -11.43 -18.61
C LYS A 185 -3.58 -12.21 -19.91
N LYS A 186 -4.62 -11.95 -20.73
CA LYS A 186 -4.81 -12.58 -22.04
C LYS A 186 -3.71 -12.22 -23.04
N ILE A 187 -3.09 -11.07 -22.93
CA ILE A 187 -1.97 -10.66 -23.78
C ILE A 187 -0.69 -11.38 -23.37
N ILE A 188 -0.40 -11.41 -22.06
CA ILE A 188 0.91 -11.85 -21.57
C ILE A 188 1.02 -13.35 -21.34
N TYR A 189 -0.10 -14.09 -21.22
CA TYR A 189 -0.13 -15.53 -21.01
C TYR A 189 -0.80 -16.26 -22.18
N ASP A 190 -0.23 -17.39 -22.57
CA ASP A 190 -0.80 -18.25 -23.61
C ASP A 190 -2.05 -18.99 -23.10
N GLU A 191 -2.03 -19.38 -21.82
CA GLU A 191 -3.15 -20.01 -21.14
C GLU A 191 -3.43 -19.30 -19.81
N LEU A 192 -4.73 -19.13 -19.49
CA LEU A 192 -5.17 -18.55 -18.25
C LEU A 192 -5.52 -19.65 -17.25
N VAL A 193 -4.74 -19.72 -16.18
CA VAL A 193 -5.06 -20.61 -15.05
C VAL A 193 -5.85 -19.82 -14.01
N PHE A 194 -7.14 -20.13 -13.89
CA PHE A 194 -8.00 -19.55 -12.86
C PHE A 194 -7.86 -20.34 -11.57
N ARG A 195 -7.28 -19.71 -10.55
CA ARG A 195 -7.28 -20.24 -9.18
C ARG A 195 -8.30 -19.46 -8.37
N GLN A 196 -9.16 -20.19 -7.65
CA GLN A 196 -10.08 -19.54 -6.71
C GLN A 196 -9.26 -18.70 -5.71
N LYS A 197 -9.58 -17.42 -5.63
CA LYS A 197 -8.98 -16.49 -4.66
C LYS A 197 -9.99 -16.27 -3.55
N ASP A 198 -9.54 -16.41 -2.33
CA ASP A 198 -10.28 -15.90 -1.19
C ASP A 198 -10.10 -14.37 -1.15
N THR A 199 -11.17 -13.67 -1.51
CA THR A 199 -11.21 -12.20 -1.49
C THR A 199 -11.93 -11.65 -0.26
N VAL A 200 -12.39 -12.51 0.63
CA VAL A 200 -13.09 -12.17 1.88
C VAL A 200 -12.54 -13.05 3.01
N PRO A 201 -11.27 -12.86 3.39
CA PRO A 201 -10.64 -13.71 4.39
C PRO A 201 -11.22 -13.51 5.78
N SER A 202 -11.31 -14.58 6.56
CA SER A 202 -11.51 -14.50 7.99
C SER A 202 -10.19 -14.12 8.67
N LEU A 203 -10.19 -13.06 9.46
CA LEU A 203 -9.00 -12.54 10.11
C LEU A 203 -9.14 -12.62 11.63
N PRO A 204 -8.23 -13.30 12.34
CA PRO A 204 -8.23 -13.34 13.80
C PRO A 204 -8.20 -11.93 14.43
N GLY A 205 -9.05 -11.67 15.42
CA GLY A 205 -9.13 -10.36 16.09
C GLY A 205 -9.89 -9.28 15.32
N PHE A 206 -10.58 -9.67 14.21
CA PHE A 206 -11.34 -8.73 13.39
C PHE A 206 -12.73 -9.25 13.05
N ALA A 207 -13.73 -8.37 13.15
CA ALA A 207 -15.07 -8.60 12.63
C ALA A 207 -15.19 -7.97 11.23
N LEU A 208 -15.59 -8.75 10.23
CA LEU A 208 -15.93 -8.24 8.92
C LEU A 208 -17.27 -7.49 8.99
N LEU A 209 -17.26 -6.21 8.64
CA LEU A 209 -18.46 -5.38 8.57
C LEU A 209 -19.11 -5.41 7.19
N GLU A 210 -18.29 -5.33 6.14
CA GLU A 210 -18.76 -5.35 4.75
C GLU A 210 -17.64 -5.74 3.79
N SER A 211 -18.04 -6.36 2.67
CA SER A 211 -17.18 -6.56 1.50
C SER A 211 -17.79 -5.83 0.31
N ILE A 212 -17.13 -4.79 -0.15
CA ILE A 212 -17.60 -3.89 -1.20
C ILE A 212 -16.91 -4.24 -2.52
N PRO A 213 -17.62 -4.76 -3.51
CA PRO A 213 -17.02 -4.98 -4.82
C PRO A 213 -16.76 -3.66 -5.53
N ILE A 214 -15.55 -3.51 -6.08
CA ILE A 214 -15.15 -2.38 -6.88
C ILE A 214 -14.82 -2.90 -8.28
N ARG A 215 -15.63 -2.50 -9.27
CA ARG A 215 -15.47 -2.95 -10.65
C ARG A 215 -15.70 -1.79 -11.61
N PHE A 216 -14.71 -1.52 -12.46
CA PHE A 216 -14.81 -0.51 -13.52
C PHE A 216 -13.87 -0.83 -14.66
N SER A 217 -14.21 -0.35 -15.85
CA SER A 217 -13.36 -0.44 -17.04
C SER A 217 -12.54 0.83 -17.21
N PHE A 218 -11.35 0.68 -17.76
CA PHE A 218 -10.47 1.79 -18.11
C PHE A 218 -9.69 1.45 -19.39
N THR A 219 -9.22 2.47 -20.08
CA THR A 219 -8.39 2.33 -21.29
C THR A 219 -7.06 3.02 -21.07
N VAL A 220 -5.98 2.32 -21.37
CA VAL A 220 -4.61 2.85 -21.36
C VAL A 220 -4.02 2.80 -22.77
N GLU A 221 -3.20 3.80 -23.09
CA GLU A 221 -2.61 3.96 -24.41
C GLU A 221 -1.10 4.23 -24.30
N GLY A 222 -0.37 3.84 -25.33
CA GLY A 222 1.05 4.09 -25.45
C GLY A 222 1.88 3.59 -24.23
N PRO A 223 2.70 4.45 -23.61
CA PRO A 223 3.54 4.05 -22.48
C PRO A 223 2.75 3.57 -21.25
N GLN A 224 1.48 3.96 -21.12
CA GLN A 224 0.67 3.56 -19.98
C GLN A 224 0.32 2.06 -19.96
N VAL A 225 0.32 1.39 -21.13
CA VAL A 225 0.20 -0.07 -21.22
C VAL A 225 1.38 -0.74 -20.51
N GLN A 226 2.59 -0.25 -20.73
CA GLN A 226 3.80 -0.77 -20.07
C GLN A 226 3.84 -0.41 -18.58
N ASN A 227 3.40 0.79 -18.22
CA ASN A 227 3.32 1.21 -16.81
C ASN A 227 2.33 0.34 -16.02
N LEU A 228 1.16 0.04 -16.60
CA LEU A 228 0.20 -0.89 -16.01
C LEU A 228 0.83 -2.26 -15.74
N PHE A 229 1.51 -2.82 -16.73
CA PHE A 229 2.17 -4.13 -16.59
C PHE A 229 3.27 -4.10 -15.52
N ALA A 230 4.17 -3.12 -15.57
CA ALA A 230 5.33 -3.02 -14.69
C ALA A 230 4.95 -2.90 -13.20
N MET A 231 3.77 -2.36 -12.89
CA MET A 231 3.29 -2.25 -11.51
C MET A 231 2.63 -3.55 -10.98
N THR A 232 2.52 -4.58 -11.81
CA THR A 232 1.90 -5.85 -11.43
C THR A 232 2.94 -6.94 -11.13
N PRO A 233 2.62 -7.96 -10.30
CA PRO A 233 3.51 -9.10 -10.07
C PRO A 233 3.70 -9.98 -11.31
N HIS A 234 2.96 -9.74 -12.39
CA HIS A 234 3.10 -10.46 -13.67
C HIS A 234 4.44 -10.15 -14.34
N LEU A 235 5.06 -9.00 -14.05
CA LEU A 235 6.39 -8.63 -14.55
C LEU A 235 7.44 -9.73 -14.32
N PHE A 236 7.38 -10.44 -13.21
CA PHE A 236 8.33 -11.50 -12.84
C PHE A 236 7.96 -12.89 -13.36
N ARG A 237 6.84 -13.04 -14.06
CA ARG A 237 6.28 -14.33 -14.47
C ARG A 237 5.98 -14.43 -15.97
N VAL A 238 6.08 -13.33 -16.70
CA VAL A 238 5.79 -13.30 -18.12
C VAL A 238 6.87 -14.01 -18.93
N SER A 239 6.48 -14.76 -19.97
CA SER A 239 7.40 -15.30 -20.96
C SER A 239 7.91 -14.19 -21.88
N LYS A 240 9.03 -14.46 -22.59
CA LYS A 240 9.54 -13.53 -23.60
C LYS A 240 8.48 -13.23 -24.67
N ALA A 241 7.79 -14.25 -25.17
CA ALA A 241 6.72 -14.09 -26.17
C ALA A 241 5.57 -13.22 -25.64
N GLY A 242 5.13 -13.41 -24.37
CA GLY A 242 4.11 -12.58 -23.75
C GLY A 242 4.57 -11.12 -23.58
N ALA A 243 5.82 -10.90 -23.21
CA ALA A 243 6.39 -9.55 -23.14
C ALA A 243 6.50 -8.87 -24.52
N ASP A 244 6.78 -9.63 -25.57
CA ASP A 244 6.83 -9.12 -26.94
C ASP A 244 5.43 -8.71 -27.40
N ARG A 245 4.40 -9.55 -27.21
CA ARG A 245 2.99 -9.20 -27.50
C ARG A 245 2.55 -7.93 -26.79
N LEU A 246 2.95 -7.78 -25.53
CA LEU A 246 2.61 -6.57 -24.77
C LEU A 246 3.29 -5.32 -25.31
N ARG A 247 4.55 -5.41 -25.79
CA ARG A 247 5.26 -4.27 -26.38
C ARG A 247 4.59 -3.78 -27.67
N GLU A 248 3.98 -4.68 -28.42
CA GLU A 248 3.25 -4.35 -29.66
C GLU A 248 1.86 -3.74 -29.36
N THR A 249 1.33 -3.96 -28.15
CA THR A 249 0.00 -3.46 -27.75
C THR A 249 0.06 -1.95 -27.55
N LYS A 250 -0.65 -1.19 -28.40
CA LYS A 250 -0.71 0.28 -28.34
C LYS A 250 -1.85 0.81 -27.47
N VAL A 251 -2.95 0.07 -27.40
CA VAL A 251 -4.16 0.40 -26.63
C VAL A 251 -4.63 -0.84 -25.90
N LEU A 252 -4.99 -0.71 -24.65
CA LEU A 252 -5.56 -1.78 -23.86
C LEU A 252 -6.75 -1.26 -23.07
N THR A 253 -7.94 -1.79 -23.36
CA THR A 253 -9.10 -1.65 -22.49
C THR A 253 -9.17 -2.85 -21.56
N ASP A 254 -9.23 -2.59 -20.26
CA ASP A 254 -9.25 -3.65 -19.25
C ASP A 254 -10.22 -3.31 -18.11
N THR A 255 -10.42 -4.25 -17.21
CA THR A 255 -11.28 -4.10 -16.04
C THR A 255 -10.45 -4.19 -14.77
N ALA A 256 -10.53 -3.16 -13.95
CA ALA A 256 -10.16 -3.27 -12.55
C ALA A 256 -11.30 -3.95 -11.80
N SER A 257 -11.01 -5.08 -11.16
CA SER A 257 -11.97 -5.83 -10.35
C SER A 257 -11.30 -6.20 -9.03
N CYS A 258 -11.77 -5.60 -7.94
CA CYS A 258 -11.22 -5.81 -6.59
C CYS A 258 -12.34 -5.75 -5.55
N VAL A 259 -12.00 -6.15 -4.34
CA VAL A 259 -12.92 -6.12 -3.19
C VAL A 259 -12.27 -5.27 -2.11
N LEU A 260 -13.02 -4.30 -1.59
CA LEU A 260 -12.69 -3.57 -0.37
C LEU A 260 -13.40 -4.26 0.80
N ASN A 261 -12.63 -4.91 1.65
CA ASN A 261 -13.12 -5.47 2.90
C ASN A 261 -12.95 -4.43 4.03
N VAL A 262 -14.02 -4.18 4.74
CA VAL A 262 -14.08 -3.31 5.91
C VAL A 262 -14.18 -4.16 7.15
N PHE A 263 -13.15 -4.12 7.97
CA PHE A 263 -13.09 -4.85 9.24
C PHE A 263 -13.10 -3.88 10.41
N ARG A 264 -13.58 -4.36 11.56
CA ARG A 264 -13.42 -3.71 12.86
C ARG A 264 -12.57 -4.59 13.75
N ARG A 265 -11.64 -4.00 14.50
CA ARG A 265 -10.92 -4.67 15.58
C ARG A 265 -11.90 -5.11 16.68
N ILE A 266 -11.79 -6.35 17.17
CA ILE A 266 -12.59 -6.93 18.25
C ILE A 266 -11.69 -7.52 19.33
#